data_bbe850404bb6fe972a6d0720752d8423
#
_entry.id   bbe850404bb6fe972a6d0720752d8423
#
_cell.length_a   1.000
_cell.length_b   1.000
_cell.length_c   1.000
_cell.angle_alpha   90.00
_cell.angle_beta   90.00
_cell.angle_gamma   90.00
#
_symmetry.space_group_name_H-M   'P 1'
#
loop_
_entity.id
_entity.type
_entity.pdbx_description
1 polymer ?
#
loop_
_entity_poly.entity_id
_entity_poly.type
_entity_poly.pdbx_seq_one_letter_code
_entity_poly.pdbx_strand_id
1 'polypeptide(L)'
;IDQGEIVNSQTYQVLNALKRVTEERSGRTGKNGWMIFGQLLLVVLLFGAFYAYLLFFRPHEYRNRKHVTFMVLLVTSFVALTAITSQLDLFNVYIIPYAIVTILIRTFIDSRTALFASLITIILSSLMVPFPFEFIVIQIAVAMVSVFMLKELSERYQLIRSSFFILIAYSLMYIGLVMHQEGNINKIDAIIFIYFFINFIFILFSYSLVYL
;
A
#
# COMPACT_ATOMS: atom_id res chain seq x y z
N ILE A 1 1.74 22.56 17.54
CA ILE A 1 1.97 24.02 17.30
C ILE A 1 1.14 24.33 16.08
N ASP A 2 0.13 25.19 16.23
CA ASP A 2 -0.72 25.59 15.13
C ASP A 2 -0.04 26.65 14.26
N GLN A 3 -0.44 26.74 12.98
CA GLN A 3 0.09 27.75 12.07
C GLN A 3 -0.22 29.16 12.60
N GLY A 4 0.84 29.91 12.96
CA GLY A 4 0.73 31.27 13.49
C GLY A 4 0.98 31.42 14.99
N GLU A 5 1.25 30.34 15.71
CA GLU A 5 1.59 30.37 17.14
C GLU A 5 3.02 30.89 17.34
N ILE A 6 3.17 31.85 18.29
CA ILE A 6 4.49 32.44 18.61
C ILE A 6 5.34 31.37 19.32
N VAL A 7 6.46 31.03 18.73
CA VAL A 7 7.42 30.07 19.29
C VAL A 7 8.07 30.62 20.53
N ASN A 8 7.67 30.13 21.70
CA ASN A 8 8.26 30.50 22.99
C ASN A 8 9.62 29.76 23.16
N SER A 9 10.49 30.26 24.06
CA SER A 9 11.82 29.70 24.30
C SER A 9 11.82 28.18 24.65
N GLN A 10 10.80 27.72 25.36
CA GLN A 10 10.61 26.27 25.63
C GLN A 10 10.21 25.49 24.37
N THR A 11 9.30 26.01 23.57
CA THR A 11 8.86 25.43 22.32
C THR A 11 10.02 25.36 21.30
N TYR A 12 10.88 26.38 21.29
CA TYR A 12 12.08 26.42 20.48
C TYR A 12 13.08 25.32 20.89
N GLN A 13 13.28 25.11 22.21
CA GLN A 13 14.15 24.04 22.70
C GLN A 13 13.63 22.65 22.32
N VAL A 14 12.32 22.42 22.43
CA VAL A 14 11.68 21.16 22.02
C VAL A 14 11.79 20.96 20.51
N LEU A 15 11.53 21.98 19.70
CA LEU A 15 11.70 21.93 18.24
C LEU A 15 13.17 21.66 17.84
N ASN A 16 14.12 22.29 18.53
CA ASN A 16 15.54 22.09 18.26
C ASN A 16 16.02 20.70 18.69
N ALA A 17 15.50 20.16 19.80
CA ALA A 17 15.73 18.79 20.22
C ALA A 17 15.12 17.78 19.23
N LEU A 18 13.89 18.02 18.77
CA LEU A 18 13.22 17.22 17.76
C LEU A 18 13.99 17.26 16.43
N LYS A 19 14.40 18.46 16.00
CA LYS A 19 15.23 18.64 14.81
C LYS A 19 16.55 17.88 14.93
N ARG A 20 17.23 17.96 16.06
CA ARG A 20 18.44 17.22 16.35
C ARG A 20 18.24 15.70 16.31
N VAL A 21 17.18 15.19 16.92
CA VAL A 21 16.83 13.75 16.88
C VAL A 21 16.45 13.32 15.46
N THR A 22 15.77 14.17 14.71
CA THR A 22 15.42 13.91 13.31
C THR A 22 16.65 14.00 12.42
N GLU A 23 17.53 14.97 12.64
CA GLU A 23 18.81 15.09 11.94
C GLU A 23 19.78 13.96 12.32
N GLU A 24 19.81 13.52 13.58
CA GLU A 24 20.57 12.33 13.99
C GLU A 24 20.02 11.03 13.37
N ARG A 25 18.71 10.97 13.12
CA ARG A 25 18.07 9.87 12.37
C ARG A 25 18.28 10.00 10.86
N SER A 26 18.19 11.22 10.31
CA SER A 26 18.39 11.53 8.87
C SER A 26 19.83 11.85 8.52
N GLY A 27 20.59 12.50 9.42
CA GLY A 27 21.89 13.13 9.19
C GLY A 27 23.10 12.22 9.36
N ARG A 28 22.91 10.92 9.30
CA ARG A 28 24.03 9.99 9.14
C ARG A 28 24.40 9.84 7.67
N THR A 29 24.89 10.92 7.08
CA THR A 29 25.41 10.98 5.70
C THR A 29 26.47 9.92 5.39
N GLY A 30 27.12 9.33 6.39
CA GLY A 30 27.98 8.15 6.25
C GLY A 30 27.25 6.80 6.32
N LYS A 31 25.94 6.78 6.65
CA LYS A 31 25.11 5.56 6.77
C LYS A 31 24.20 5.31 5.57
N ASN A 32 24.14 6.21 4.59
CA ASN A 32 23.31 6.02 3.40
C ASN A 32 23.62 4.70 2.68
N GLY A 33 24.90 4.29 2.62
CA GLY A 33 25.32 3.04 2.00
C GLY A 33 24.73 1.80 2.69
N TRP A 34 24.76 1.74 4.02
CA TRP A 34 24.20 0.63 4.78
C TRP A 34 22.67 0.62 4.74
N MET A 35 22.04 1.79 4.70
CA MET A 35 20.59 1.92 4.58
C MET A 35 20.13 1.42 3.20
N ILE A 36 20.79 1.85 2.13
CA ILE A 36 20.52 1.39 0.76
C ILE A 36 20.77 -0.12 0.65
N PHE A 37 21.85 -0.62 1.23
CA PHE A 37 22.14 -2.05 1.24
C PHE A 37 21.05 -2.85 1.98
N GLY A 38 20.59 -2.36 3.14
CA GLY A 38 19.48 -2.98 3.88
C GLY A 38 18.18 -3.00 3.09
N GLN A 39 17.82 -1.89 2.42
CA GLN A 39 16.64 -1.83 1.55
C GLN A 39 16.76 -2.80 0.37
N LEU A 40 17.91 -2.85 -0.29
CA LEU A 40 18.16 -3.76 -1.40
C LEU A 40 18.08 -5.22 -0.94
N LEU A 41 18.64 -5.55 0.22
CA LEU A 41 18.55 -6.88 0.81
C LEU A 41 17.09 -7.29 1.06
N LEU A 42 16.28 -6.39 1.63
CA LEU A 42 14.84 -6.64 1.85
C LEU A 42 14.09 -6.87 0.53
N VAL A 43 14.36 -6.05 -0.48
CA VAL A 43 13.76 -6.22 -1.81
C VAL A 43 14.12 -7.58 -2.40
N VAL A 44 15.40 -7.96 -2.37
CA VAL A 44 15.87 -9.27 -2.87
C VAL A 44 15.24 -10.42 -2.10
N LEU A 45 15.15 -10.33 -0.78
CA LEU A 45 14.51 -11.37 0.05
C LEU A 45 13.02 -11.52 -0.25
N LEU A 46 12.28 -10.40 -0.40
CA LEU A 46 10.85 -10.43 -0.69
C LEU A 46 10.55 -10.95 -2.09
N PHE A 47 11.32 -10.53 -3.11
CA PHE A 47 11.20 -11.12 -4.45
C PHE A 47 11.67 -12.57 -4.48
N GLY A 48 12.70 -12.93 -3.72
CA GLY A 48 13.14 -14.32 -3.53
C GLY A 48 12.06 -15.18 -2.90
N ALA A 49 11.37 -14.68 -1.87
CA ALA A 49 10.22 -15.35 -1.27
C ALA A 49 9.06 -15.52 -2.26
N PHE A 50 8.79 -14.49 -3.07
CA PHE A 50 7.78 -14.56 -4.11
C PHE A 50 8.13 -15.61 -5.18
N TYR A 51 9.37 -15.62 -5.62
CA TYR A 51 9.88 -16.61 -6.57
C TYR A 51 9.80 -18.04 -5.99
N ALA A 52 10.23 -18.21 -4.74
CA ALA A 52 10.16 -19.51 -4.03
C ALA A 52 8.70 -19.98 -3.88
N TYR A 53 7.78 -19.07 -3.56
CA TYR A 53 6.36 -19.38 -3.51
C TYR A 53 5.85 -19.91 -4.84
N LEU A 54 6.16 -19.26 -5.95
CA LEU A 54 5.74 -19.70 -7.28
C LEU A 54 6.36 -21.07 -7.63
N LEU A 55 7.64 -21.26 -7.33
CA LEU A 55 8.36 -22.50 -7.63
C LEU A 55 7.80 -23.70 -6.88
N PHE A 56 7.59 -23.55 -5.56
CA PHE A 56 7.21 -24.68 -4.69
C PHE A 56 5.71 -24.90 -4.59
N PHE A 57 4.92 -23.84 -4.60
CA PHE A 57 3.47 -23.92 -4.36
C PHE A 57 2.63 -23.74 -5.63
N ARG A 58 3.20 -23.15 -6.68
CA ARG A 58 2.50 -22.86 -7.95
C ARG A 58 3.33 -23.21 -9.18
N PRO A 59 3.80 -24.47 -9.31
CA PRO A 59 4.68 -24.87 -10.42
C PRO A 59 4.03 -24.71 -11.79
N HIS A 60 2.69 -24.82 -11.88
CA HIS A 60 1.96 -24.59 -13.13
C HIS A 60 2.06 -23.13 -13.58
N GLU A 61 1.83 -22.18 -12.65
CA GLU A 61 1.93 -20.73 -12.92
C GLU A 61 3.39 -20.32 -13.18
N TYR A 62 4.33 -20.90 -12.45
CA TYR A 62 5.76 -20.68 -12.63
C TYR A 62 6.25 -21.05 -14.03
N ARG A 63 5.74 -22.15 -14.63
CA ARG A 63 6.09 -22.56 -16.01
C ARG A 63 5.54 -21.63 -17.06
N ASN A 64 4.48 -20.91 -16.79
CA ASN A 64 3.89 -19.92 -17.69
C ASN A 64 4.61 -18.58 -17.55
N ARG A 65 5.60 -18.35 -18.44
CA ARG A 65 6.38 -17.09 -18.41
C ARG A 65 5.51 -15.82 -18.49
N LYS A 66 4.39 -15.87 -19.20
CA LYS A 66 3.49 -14.71 -19.32
C LYS A 66 2.87 -14.36 -17.97
N HIS A 67 2.42 -15.34 -17.18
CA HIS A 67 1.85 -15.11 -15.86
C HIS A 67 2.90 -14.58 -14.88
N VAL A 68 4.11 -15.15 -14.88
CA VAL A 68 5.20 -14.65 -14.02
C VAL A 68 5.57 -13.22 -14.37
N THR A 69 5.77 -12.93 -15.68
CA THR A 69 6.09 -11.56 -16.13
C THR A 69 4.99 -10.57 -15.77
N PHE A 70 3.73 -10.96 -15.96
CA PHE A 70 2.58 -10.13 -15.58
C PHE A 70 2.57 -9.79 -14.09
N MET A 71 2.75 -10.80 -13.21
CA MET A 71 2.78 -10.59 -11.77
C MET A 71 3.94 -9.68 -11.34
N VAL A 72 5.16 -9.96 -11.84
CA VAL A 72 6.35 -9.16 -11.51
C VAL A 72 6.18 -7.72 -11.99
N LEU A 73 5.69 -7.51 -13.22
CA LEU A 73 5.45 -6.19 -13.77
C LEU A 73 4.41 -5.43 -12.94
N LEU A 74 3.34 -6.11 -12.52
CA LEU A 74 2.28 -5.50 -11.72
C LEU A 74 2.79 -5.10 -10.33
N VAL A 75 3.51 -5.99 -9.64
CA VAL A 75 4.13 -5.70 -8.34
C VAL A 75 5.10 -4.52 -8.46
N THR A 76 6.02 -4.56 -9.42
CA THR A 76 7.01 -3.49 -9.60
C THR A 76 6.39 -2.16 -9.98
N SER A 77 5.32 -2.15 -10.79
CA SER A 77 4.61 -0.92 -11.18
C SER A 77 3.98 -0.24 -9.96
N PHE A 78 3.33 -0.99 -9.07
CA PHE A 78 2.70 -0.43 -7.87
C PHE A 78 3.73 0.03 -6.84
N VAL A 79 4.84 -0.67 -6.67
CA VAL A 79 5.96 -0.22 -5.84
C VAL A 79 6.58 1.07 -6.40
N ALA A 80 6.77 1.15 -7.72
CA ALA A 80 7.27 2.37 -8.38
C ALA A 80 6.29 3.54 -8.24
N LEU A 81 4.99 3.32 -8.40
CA LEU A 81 3.96 4.34 -8.15
C LEU A 81 4.03 4.86 -6.71
N THR A 82 4.22 3.97 -5.74
CA THR A 82 4.38 4.36 -4.34
C THR A 82 5.61 5.23 -4.13
N ALA A 83 6.75 4.84 -4.71
CA ALA A 83 7.99 5.60 -4.63
C ALA A 83 7.83 7.03 -5.21
N ILE A 84 7.17 7.14 -6.36
CA ILE A 84 6.91 8.44 -7.00
C ILE A 84 5.97 9.29 -6.14
N THR A 85 4.86 8.70 -5.67
CA THR A 85 3.87 9.43 -4.86
C THR A 85 4.45 9.90 -3.53
N SER A 86 5.29 9.07 -2.88
CA SER A 86 5.96 9.42 -1.63
C SER A 86 7.00 10.53 -1.78
N GLN A 87 7.59 10.70 -2.97
CA GLN A 87 8.57 11.76 -3.24
C GLN A 87 7.92 13.10 -3.60
N LEU A 88 6.71 13.07 -4.16
CA LEU A 88 6.07 14.28 -4.68
C LEU A 88 5.38 15.11 -3.58
N ASP A 89 5.18 14.59 -2.36
CA ASP A 89 4.49 15.22 -1.22
C ASP A 89 3.11 15.86 -1.55
N LEU A 90 2.66 15.73 -2.80
CA LEU A 90 1.42 16.33 -3.32
C LEU A 90 0.19 15.46 -3.06
N PHE A 91 0.38 14.15 -2.95
CA PHE A 91 -0.72 13.21 -2.83
C PHE A 91 -0.47 12.21 -1.70
N ASN A 92 -1.54 11.86 -0.99
CA ASN A 92 -1.48 10.79 -0.02
C ASN A 92 -1.37 9.43 -0.74
N VAL A 93 -0.57 8.51 -0.19
CA VAL A 93 -0.35 7.15 -0.75
C VAL A 93 -1.65 6.36 -0.89
N TYR A 94 -2.68 6.71 -0.13
CA TYR A 94 -4.01 6.10 -0.24
C TYR A 94 -4.76 6.39 -1.54
N ILE A 95 -4.24 7.26 -2.41
CA ILE A 95 -4.78 7.45 -3.76
C ILE A 95 -4.48 6.23 -4.67
N ILE A 96 -3.43 5.46 -4.36
CA ILE A 96 -3.00 4.30 -5.16
C ILE A 96 -3.94 3.12 -4.89
N PRO A 97 -4.61 2.58 -5.93
CA PRO A 97 -5.60 1.52 -5.76
C PRO A 97 -4.95 0.13 -5.68
N TYR A 98 -4.30 -0.21 -4.56
CA TYR A 98 -3.64 -1.51 -4.35
C TYR A 98 -4.57 -2.71 -4.53
N ALA A 99 -5.86 -2.54 -4.29
CA ALA A 99 -6.85 -3.57 -4.55
C ALA A 99 -6.83 -4.07 -6.00
N ILE A 100 -6.40 -3.24 -6.96
CA ILE A 100 -6.27 -3.61 -8.38
C ILE A 100 -5.24 -4.76 -8.53
N VAL A 101 -4.14 -4.75 -7.78
CA VAL A 101 -3.16 -5.85 -7.79
C VAL A 101 -3.85 -7.17 -7.46
N THR A 102 -4.61 -7.16 -6.37
CA THR A 102 -5.36 -8.33 -5.91
C THR A 102 -6.41 -8.77 -6.93
N ILE A 103 -7.18 -7.81 -7.46
CA ILE A 103 -8.26 -8.05 -8.42
C ILE A 103 -7.69 -8.67 -9.70
N LEU A 104 -6.67 -8.06 -10.30
CA LEU A 104 -6.10 -8.53 -11.55
C LEU A 104 -5.46 -9.91 -11.41
N ILE A 105 -4.63 -10.14 -10.38
CA ILE A 105 -3.98 -11.44 -10.20
C ILE A 105 -5.04 -12.53 -9.91
N ARG A 106 -6.06 -12.22 -9.10
CA ARG A 106 -7.13 -13.16 -8.85
C ARG A 106 -7.91 -13.52 -10.11
N THR A 107 -8.19 -12.54 -10.97
CA THR A 107 -8.95 -12.72 -12.20
C THR A 107 -8.22 -13.61 -13.20
N PHE A 108 -6.92 -13.38 -13.37
CA PHE A 108 -6.15 -14.08 -14.40
C PHE A 108 -5.45 -15.37 -13.91
N ILE A 109 -5.28 -15.52 -12.60
CA ILE A 109 -4.52 -16.61 -12.02
C ILE A 109 -5.34 -17.33 -10.93
N ASP A 110 -5.24 -16.90 -9.67
CA ASP A 110 -5.99 -17.48 -8.55
C ASP A 110 -5.94 -16.59 -7.28
N SER A 111 -6.84 -16.91 -6.32
CA SER A 111 -6.99 -16.16 -5.07
C SER A 111 -5.77 -16.21 -4.15
N ARG A 112 -5.09 -17.37 -4.09
CA ARG A 112 -3.96 -17.57 -3.17
C ARG A 112 -2.74 -16.81 -3.66
N THR A 113 -2.48 -16.90 -4.96
CA THR A 113 -1.41 -16.14 -5.61
C THR A 113 -1.67 -14.64 -5.56
N ALA A 114 -2.93 -14.22 -5.72
CA ALA A 114 -3.33 -12.82 -5.58
C ALA A 114 -3.03 -12.27 -4.19
N LEU A 115 -3.40 -12.98 -3.13
CA LEU A 115 -3.10 -12.56 -1.75
C LEU A 115 -1.60 -12.48 -1.52
N PHE A 116 -0.84 -13.51 -1.93
CA PHE A 116 0.59 -13.54 -1.71
C PHE A 116 1.32 -12.40 -2.44
N ALA A 117 1.00 -12.18 -3.71
CA ALA A 117 1.55 -11.08 -4.50
C ALA A 117 1.17 -9.71 -3.91
N SER A 118 -0.07 -9.55 -3.45
CA SER A 118 -0.52 -8.32 -2.79
C SER A 118 0.25 -8.06 -1.49
N LEU A 119 0.48 -9.09 -0.66
CA LEU A 119 1.28 -8.96 0.56
C LEU A 119 2.71 -8.50 0.24
N ILE A 120 3.36 -9.10 -0.76
CA ILE A 120 4.69 -8.68 -1.20
C ILE A 120 4.67 -7.22 -1.67
N THR A 121 3.68 -6.83 -2.47
CA THR A 121 3.53 -5.45 -2.96
C THR A 121 3.37 -4.47 -1.80
N ILE A 122 2.50 -4.79 -0.83
CA ILE A 122 2.22 -3.94 0.34
C ILE A 122 3.48 -3.78 1.19
N ILE A 123 4.20 -4.88 1.49
CA ILE A 123 5.42 -4.82 2.30
C ILE A 123 6.52 -4.03 1.60
N LEU A 124 6.73 -4.24 0.29
CA LEU A 124 7.71 -3.47 -0.48
C LEU A 124 7.36 -1.97 -0.51
N SER A 125 6.09 -1.65 -0.74
CA SER A 125 5.60 -0.26 -0.76
C SER A 125 5.71 0.41 0.60
N SER A 126 5.48 -0.33 1.69
CA SER A 126 5.54 0.21 3.05
C SER A 126 6.92 0.74 3.45
N LEU A 127 8.00 0.27 2.79
CA LEU A 127 9.36 0.77 3.01
C LEU A 127 9.53 2.24 2.60
N MET A 128 8.61 2.77 1.79
CA MET A 128 8.66 4.11 1.21
C MET A 128 7.60 5.06 1.77
N VAL A 129 6.72 4.56 2.65
CA VAL A 129 5.59 5.31 3.22
C VAL A 129 5.95 5.88 4.59
N PRO A 130 5.51 7.10 4.94
CA PRO A 130 5.81 7.73 6.24
C PRO A 130 5.26 6.94 7.43
N PHE A 131 4.07 6.33 7.30
CA PHE A 131 3.40 5.55 8.33
C PHE A 131 3.21 4.08 7.89
N PRO A 132 4.28 3.27 7.92
CA PRO A 132 4.26 1.90 7.38
C PRO A 132 3.24 0.98 8.06
N PHE A 133 3.09 1.09 9.38
CA PHE A 133 2.18 0.23 10.15
C PHE A 133 0.73 0.42 9.73
N GLU A 134 0.26 1.67 9.69
CA GLU A 134 -1.12 2.00 9.28
C GLU A 134 -1.39 1.55 7.86
N PHE A 135 -0.45 1.84 6.97
CA PHE A 135 -0.52 1.45 5.57
C PHE A 135 -0.65 -0.07 5.41
N ILE A 136 0.21 -0.86 6.08
CA ILE A 136 0.19 -2.33 6.00
C ILE A 136 -1.16 -2.86 6.49
N VAL A 137 -1.64 -2.41 7.65
CA VAL A 137 -2.87 -2.92 8.26
C VAL A 137 -4.08 -2.64 7.36
N ILE A 138 -4.21 -1.41 6.84
CA ILE A 138 -5.30 -1.04 5.94
C ILE A 138 -5.22 -1.86 4.64
N GLN A 139 -4.05 -1.91 4.00
CA GLN A 139 -3.91 -2.56 2.70
C GLN A 139 -4.09 -4.07 2.77
N ILE A 140 -3.65 -4.74 3.84
CA ILE A 140 -3.89 -6.17 4.04
C ILE A 140 -5.39 -6.45 4.18
N ALA A 141 -6.10 -5.68 4.99
CA ALA A 141 -7.54 -5.85 5.16
C ALA A 141 -8.28 -5.66 3.83
N VAL A 142 -7.90 -4.64 3.06
CA VAL A 142 -8.47 -4.36 1.74
C VAL A 142 -8.16 -5.48 0.74
N ALA A 143 -6.94 -6.02 0.72
CA ALA A 143 -6.58 -7.15 -0.13
C ALA A 143 -7.43 -8.40 0.20
N MET A 144 -7.65 -8.67 1.50
CA MET A 144 -8.52 -9.77 1.93
C MET A 144 -9.97 -9.58 1.46
N VAL A 145 -10.53 -8.38 1.68
CA VAL A 145 -11.90 -8.06 1.22
C VAL A 145 -12.00 -8.18 -0.30
N SER A 146 -11.00 -7.72 -1.05
CA SER A 146 -10.95 -7.84 -2.51
C SER A 146 -11.01 -9.29 -2.96
N VAL A 147 -10.30 -10.20 -2.28
CA VAL A 147 -10.36 -11.62 -2.59
C VAL A 147 -11.71 -12.22 -2.22
N PHE A 148 -12.28 -11.89 -1.09
CA PHE A 148 -13.57 -12.47 -0.67
C PHE A 148 -14.73 -12.03 -1.56
N MET A 149 -14.74 -10.76 -1.98
CA MET A 149 -15.84 -10.23 -2.78
C MET A 149 -15.85 -10.71 -4.23
N LEU A 150 -14.71 -11.13 -4.78
CA LEU A 150 -14.59 -11.60 -6.17
C LEU A 150 -14.81 -13.12 -6.30
N LYS A 151 -15.75 -13.73 -5.60
CA LYS A 151 -15.90 -15.19 -5.51
C LYS A 151 -16.19 -15.88 -6.85
N GLU A 152 -16.89 -15.24 -7.78
CA GLU A 152 -17.14 -15.73 -9.15
C GLU A 152 -17.19 -14.55 -10.12
N LEU A 153 -16.27 -14.53 -11.10
CA LEU A 153 -16.13 -13.42 -12.07
C LEU A 153 -17.04 -13.56 -13.30
N SER A 154 -18.17 -14.24 -13.16
CA SER A 154 -19.08 -14.45 -14.28
C SER A 154 -19.89 -13.22 -14.69
N GLU A 155 -19.99 -12.20 -13.83
CA GLU A 155 -20.83 -11.04 -14.11
C GLU A 155 -20.15 -9.69 -13.83
N ARG A 156 -20.36 -8.74 -14.74
CA ARG A 156 -19.86 -7.35 -14.67
C ARG A 156 -20.25 -6.63 -13.37
N TYR A 157 -21.42 -6.93 -12.86
CA TYR A 157 -21.96 -6.38 -11.62
C TYR A 157 -21.09 -6.68 -10.38
N GLN A 158 -20.35 -7.78 -10.38
CA GLN A 158 -19.54 -8.18 -9.22
C GLN A 158 -18.36 -7.24 -8.97
N LEU A 159 -17.74 -6.68 -10.01
CA LEU A 159 -16.66 -5.69 -9.82
C LEU A 159 -17.17 -4.39 -9.20
N ILE A 160 -18.34 -3.92 -9.65
CA ILE A 160 -18.96 -2.71 -9.07
C ILE A 160 -19.28 -2.94 -7.59
N ARG A 161 -19.88 -4.08 -7.30
CA ARG A 161 -20.19 -4.48 -5.91
C ARG A 161 -18.92 -4.61 -5.06
N SER A 162 -17.87 -5.26 -5.59
CA SER A 162 -16.59 -5.42 -4.90
C SER A 162 -15.92 -4.08 -4.61
N SER A 163 -15.93 -3.15 -5.57
CA SER A 163 -15.37 -1.81 -5.39
C SER A 163 -16.04 -1.05 -4.25
N PHE A 164 -17.37 -1.20 -4.12
CA PHE A 164 -18.11 -0.58 -3.02
C PHE A 164 -17.74 -1.17 -1.65
N PHE A 165 -17.61 -2.51 -1.55
CA PHE A 165 -17.15 -3.14 -0.31
C PHE A 165 -15.71 -2.78 0.04
N ILE A 166 -14.84 -2.60 -0.98
CA ILE A 166 -13.47 -2.13 -0.79
C ILE A 166 -13.45 -0.72 -0.21
N LEU A 167 -14.29 0.20 -0.72
CA LEU A 167 -14.43 1.55 -0.17
C LEU A 167 -14.85 1.53 1.30
N ILE A 168 -15.85 0.70 1.65
CA ILE A 168 -16.29 0.52 3.04
C ILE A 168 -15.13 -0.02 3.89
N ALA A 169 -14.39 -1.01 3.40
CA ALA A 169 -13.26 -1.59 4.12
C ALA A 169 -12.17 -0.56 4.41
N TYR A 170 -11.79 0.26 3.41
CA TYR A 170 -10.86 1.39 3.62
C TYR A 170 -11.34 2.31 4.73
N SER A 171 -12.60 2.75 4.64
CA SER A 171 -13.19 3.70 5.59
C SER A 171 -13.24 3.14 7.01
N LEU A 172 -13.70 1.91 7.18
CA LEU A 172 -13.79 1.26 8.50
C LEU A 172 -12.42 1.00 9.12
N MET A 173 -11.46 0.54 8.32
CA MET A 173 -10.10 0.29 8.81
C MET A 173 -9.41 1.58 9.24
N TYR A 174 -9.56 2.65 8.46
CA TYR A 174 -9.01 3.96 8.81
C TYR A 174 -9.62 4.51 10.11
N ILE A 175 -10.95 4.51 10.22
CA ILE A 175 -11.65 4.94 11.45
C ILE A 175 -11.17 4.13 12.64
N GLY A 176 -11.12 2.79 12.51
CA GLY A 176 -10.66 1.91 13.58
C GLY A 176 -9.23 2.19 14.02
N LEU A 177 -8.31 2.47 13.09
CA LEU A 177 -6.93 2.81 13.39
C LEU A 177 -6.81 4.17 14.09
N VAL A 178 -7.49 5.21 13.61
CA VAL A 178 -7.47 6.53 14.24
C VAL A 178 -8.05 6.45 15.66
N MET A 179 -9.15 5.73 15.85
CA MET A 179 -9.72 5.53 17.18
C MET A 179 -8.77 4.76 18.11
N HIS A 180 -8.04 3.79 17.60
CA HIS A 180 -7.08 3.00 18.38
C HIS A 180 -5.84 3.83 18.79
N GLN A 181 -5.33 4.66 17.89
CA GLN A 181 -4.09 5.41 18.11
C GLN A 181 -4.32 6.72 18.86
N GLU A 182 -5.35 7.48 18.48
CA GLU A 182 -5.61 8.83 19.00
C GLU A 182 -6.64 8.85 20.12
N GLY A 183 -7.43 7.79 20.28
CA GLY A 183 -8.50 7.71 21.28
C GLY A 183 -9.60 8.78 21.11
N ASN A 184 -9.60 9.50 19.99
CA ASN A 184 -10.51 10.63 19.75
C ASN A 184 -10.99 10.65 18.29
N ILE A 185 -12.31 10.63 18.12
CA ILE A 185 -12.97 10.66 16.79
C ILE A 185 -12.72 11.99 16.06
N ASN A 186 -12.51 13.08 16.77
CA ASN A 186 -12.29 14.41 16.16
C ASN A 186 -10.94 14.53 15.44
N LYS A 187 -10.06 13.53 15.57
CA LYS A 187 -8.78 13.42 14.85
C LYS A 187 -8.90 12.77 13.47
N ILE A 188 -10.11 12.37 13.10
CA ILE A 188 -10.36 11.80 11.77
C ILE A 188 -10.22 12.89 10.72
N ASP A 189 -9.26 12.72 9.80
CA ASP A 189 -9.09 13.63 8.68
C ASP A 189 -10.06 13.27 7.53
N ALA A 190 -11.00 14.17 7.28
CA ALA A 190 -12.01 14.00 6.23
C ALA A 190 -11.38 13.94 4.81
N ILE A 191 -10.19 14.52 4.61
CA ILE A 191 -9.50 14.53 3.31
C ILE A 191 -9.11 13.11 2.89
N ILE A 192 -8.82 12.24 3.84
CA ILE A 192 -8.43 10.84 3.54
C ILE A 192 -9.58 10.07 2.88
N PHE A 193 -10.84 10.37 3.22
CA PHE A 193 -12.00 9.74 2.56
C PHE A 193 -12.12 10.16 1.09
N ILE A 194 -11.66 11.36 0.73
CA ILE A 194 -11.60 11.80 -0.68
C ILE A 194 -10.61 10.91 -1.45
N TYR A 195 -9.45 10.59 -0.87
CA TYR A 195 -8.50 9.66 -1.50
C TYR A 195 -9.08 8.25 -1.64
N PHE A 196 -9.83 7.77 -0.65
CA PHE A 196 -10.53 6.48 -0.77
C PHE A 196 -11.60 6.50 -1.86
N PHE A 197 -12.29 7.61 -2.03
CA PHE A 197 -13.27 7.76 -3.11
C PHE A 197 -12.61 7.80 -4.49
N ILE A 198 -11.48 8.49 -4.64
CA ILE A 198 -10.68 8.48 -5.88
C ILE A 198 -10.18 7.06 -6.17
N ASN A 199 -9.69 6.37 -5.15
CA ASN A 199 -9.27 4.97 -5.24
C ASN A 199 -10.42 4.07 -5.73
N PHE A 200 -11.63 4.23 -5.18
CA PHE A 200 -12.83 3.54 -5.64
C PHE A 200 -13.10 3.78 -7.14
N ILE A 201 -12.97 5.02 -7.61
CA ILE A 201 -13.14 5.36 -9.04
C ILE A 201 -12.08 4.62 -9.88
N PHE A 202 -10.82 4.61 -9.47
CA PHE A 202 -9.77 3.87 -10.19
C PHE A 202 -10.04 2.37 -10.22
N ILE A 203 -10.57 1.78 -9.16
CA ILE A 203 -10.97 0.37 -9.15
C ILE A 203 -12.10 0.12 -10.15
N LEU A 204 -13.08 1.02 -10.25
CA LEU A 204 -14.13 0.92 -11.26
C LEU A 204 -13.56 1.00 -12.69
N PHE A 205 -12.59 1.87 -12.94
CA PHE A 205 -11.93 1.94 -14.26
C PHE A 205 -11.09 0.70 -14.58
N SER A 206 -10.56 0.00 -13.56
CA SER A 206 -9.84 -1.26 -13.78
C SER A 206 -10.70 -2.36 -14.40
N TYR A 207 -12.02 -2.19 -14.36
CA TYR A 207 -12.98 -3.02 -15.09
C TYR A 207 -12.65 -3.15 -16.57
N SER A 208 -12.26 -2.05 -17.22
CA SER A 208 -11.86 -2.07 -18.64
C SER A 208 -10.64 -2.97 -18.87
N LEU A 209 -9.69 -3.02 -17.90
CA LEU A 209 -8.50 -3.87 -17.99
C LEU A 209 -8.81 -5.36 -17.80
N VAL A 210 -9.85 -5.68 -17.04
CA VAL A 210 -10.26 -7.08 -16.77
C VAL A 210 -11.01 -7.69 -17.95
N TYR A 211 -11.74 -6.86 -18.72
CA TYR A 211 -12.59 -7.34 -19.82
C TYR A 211 -12.03 -7.06 -21.22
N LEU A 212 -10.84 -6.53 -21.33
CA LEU A 212 -10.11 -6.34 -22.58
C LEU A 212 -9.28 -7.59 -22.88
#